data_6009ce82b24e856f779f4d6815fd2f3e
#
_entry.id   6009ce82b24e856f779f4d6815fd2f3e
#
_cell.length_a   1.000
_cell.length_b   1.000
_cell.length_c   1.000
_cell.angle_alpha   90.00
_cell.angle_beta   90.00
_cell.angle_gamma   90.00
#
_symmetry.space_group_name_H-M   'P 1'
#
loop_
_entity.id
_entity.type
_entity.pdbx_description
1 polymer ?
#
loop_
_entity_poly.entity_id
_entity_poly.type
_entity_poly.pdbx_seq_one_letter_code
_entity_poly.pdbx_strand_id
1 'polypeptide(L)'
;MRSNIRYALWVRAAALAAGMFLVPQAPRAQSAEQVHPYVSPWKTPWDYEGARGNDHWGDLDPAYAACKGKEQSPIDIRRTQKAALPALRFEYHTGPLQYVINNGHTIRVNYYAPGSGDFLVFGDERYQLTQFHFHRPSEEYVRGKRYDMVLHLMHETREGKVAGVAVLLKAGAANRAVQEIWDHMPATEGQNLVSALDLNPASMLPDDTADYYMYMGSVTAPPCTEGVTWFVLKTPITVSAEQISAFAKLYPHDVRPVQPLNGRIVKESK
;
A
#
# COMPACT_ATOMS: atom_id res chain seq x y z
N MET A 1 -13.96 96.96 -6.34
CA MET A 1 -12.72 97.05 -6.64
C MET A 1 -11.74 95.95 -6.18
N ARG A 2 -11.70 94.79 -6.60
CA ARG A 2 -10.63 93.78 -6.65
C ARG A 2 -11.23 92.54 -7.32
N SER A 3 -10.85 92.37 -8.58
CA SER A 3 -11.17 91.23 -9.41
C SER A 3 -10.40 90.01 -8.95
N ASN A 4 -11.09 88.88 -8.75
CA ASN A 4 -10.48 87.60 -8.55
C ASN A 4 -10.71 86.71 -9.77
N ILE A 5 -9.66 86.51 -10.53
CA ILE A 5 -9.59 85.58 -11.65
C ILE A 5 -9.28 84.17 -11.10
N ARG A 6 -10.19 83.22 -11.30
CA ARG A 6 -9.99 81.82 -10.98
C ARG A 6 -9.43 81.14 -12.23
N TYR A 7 -8.22 80.60 -12.15
CA TYR A 7 -7.65 79.65 -13.12
C TYR A 7 -8.14 78.23 -12.82
N ALA A 8 -8.80 77.64 -13.79
CA ALA A 8 -9.17 76.25 -13.76
C ALA A 8 -8.03 75.38 -14.35
N LEU A 9 -7.39 74.53 -13.53
CA LEU A 9 -6.43 73.58 -13.98
C LEU A 9 -7.18 72.31 -14.45
N TRP A 10 -7.02 71.94 -15.70
CA TRP A 10 -7.42 70.68 -16.26
C TRP A 10 -6.32 69.66 -16.03
N VAL A 11 -6.55 68.69 -15.12
CA VAL A 11 -5.69 67.53 -14.97
C VAL A 11 -6.18 66.42 -15.93
N ARG A 12 -5.39 66.17 -16.97
CA ARG A 12 -5.61 64.97 -17.83
C ARG A 12 -5.08 63.73 -17.11
N ALA A 13 -5.97 62.83 -16.72
CA ALA A 13 -5.63 61.53 -16.25
C ALA A 13 -5.27 60.65 -17.47
N ALA A 14 -4.00 60.24 -17.57
CA ALA A 14 -3.56 59.21 -18.50
C ALA A 14 -3.80 57.83 -17.87
N ALA A 15 -4.74 57.06 -18.42
CA ALA A 15 -4.97 55.67 -18.04
C ALA A 15 -3.87 54.80 -18.66
N LEU A 16 -2.94 54.31 -17.86
CA LEU A 16 -2.00 53.27 -18.22
C LEU A 16 -2.75 51.92 -18.21
N ALA A 17 -3.07 51.39 -19.39
CA ALA A 17 -3.54 50.04 -19.54
C ALA A 17 -2.34 49.08 -19.38
N ALA A 18 -2.22 48.42 -18.20
CA ALA A 18 -1.28 47.34 -18.00
C ALA A 18 -1.79 46.10 -18.74
N GLY A 19 -1.25 45.87 -19.93
CA GLY A 19 -1.46 44.59 -20.66
C GLY A 19 -0.79 43.45 -19.91
N MET A 20 -1.58 42.58 -19.25
CA MET A 20 -1.10 41.29 -18.77
C MET A 20 -0.77 40.41 -19.98
N PHE A 21 0.49 40.28 -20.32
CA PHE A 21 0.97 39.25 -21.22
C PHE A 21 0.88 37.89 -20.48
N LEU A 22 -0.13 37.10 -20.81
CA LEU A 22 -0.18 35.67 -20.48
C LEU A 22 0.95 34.99 -21.25
N VAL A 23 2.08 34.76 -20.59
CA VAL A 23 3.13 33.89 -21.10
C VAL A 23 2.55 32.46 -21.06
N PRO A 24 2.40 31.77 -22.21
CA PRO A 24 1.98 30.40 -22.20
C PRO A 24 3.06 29.58 -21.47
N GLN A 25 2.68 28.99 -20.32
CA GLN A 25 3.55 28.00 -19.67
C GLN A 25 3.67 26.82 -20.61
N ALA A 26 4.86 26.58 -21.11
CA ALA A 26 5.17 25.36 -21.82
C ALA A 26 4.80 24.15 -20.92
N PRO A 27 4.17 23.09 -21.47
CA PRO A 27 3.92 21.90 -20.71
C PRO A 27 5.27 21.40 -20.15
N ARG A 28 5.32 21.27 -18.81
CA ARG A 28 6.48 20.66 -18.16
C ARG A 28 6.58 19.27 -18.74
N ALA A 29 7.61 19.02 -19.53
CA ALA A 29 7.95 17.67 -19.96
C ALA A 29 8.14 16.85 -18.69
N GLN A 30 7.25 15.88 -18.45
CA GLN A 30 7.48 14.85 -17.46
C GLN A 30 8.78 14.19 -17.87
N SER A 31 9.83 14.35 -17.06
CA SER A 31 11.06 13.61 -17.23
C SER A 31 10.68 12.14 -17.29
N ALA A 32 11.05 11.43 -18.34
CA ALA A 32 10.83 10.02 -18.46
C ALA A 32 11.38 9.37 -17.19
N GLU A 33 10.50 8.77 -16.41
CA GLU A 33 10.83 8.12 -15.15
C GLU A 33 11.81 6.99 -15.47
N GLN A 34 13.01 7.05 -14.89
CA GLN A 34 14.04 6.05 -15.19
C GLN A 34 13.74 4.81 -14.36
N VAL A 35 13.31 3.74 -15.01
CA VAL A 35 13.17 2.42 -14.39
C VAL A 35 14.57 1.88 -14.10
N HIS A 36 14.86 1.65 -12.83
CA HIS A 36 16.09 1.04 -12.37
C HIS A 36 15.94 -0.48 -12.26
N PRO A 37 17.00 -1.27 -12.45
CA PRO A 37 16.94 -2.71 -12.20
C PRO A 37 16.55 -3.00 -10.75
N TYR A 38 15.62 -3.93 -10.56
CA TYR A 38 15.29 -4.48 -9.25
C TYR A 38 16.15 -5.73 -9.01
N VAL A 39 16.79 -5.79 -7.85
CA VAL A 39 17.53 -6.98 -7.41
C VAL A 39 16.61 -7.80 -6.52
N SER A 40 16.18 -8.94 -7.04
CA SER A 40 15.34 -9.87 -6.28
C SER A 40 16.07 -10.38 -5.03
N PRO A 41 15.45 -10.39 -3.85
CA PRO A 41 16.01 -10.99 -2.66
C PRO A 41 15.97 -12.53 -2.70
N TRP A 42 15.21 -13.10 -3.63
CA TRP A 42 15.05 -14.55 -3.75
C TRP A 42 16.19 -15.15 -4.58
N LYS A 43 16.94 -16.07 -4.00
CA LYS A 43 17.99 -16.80 -4.70
C LYS A 43 17.40 -17.84 -5.65
N THR A 44 16.30 -18.47 -5.24
CA THR A 44 15.58 -19.47 -6.04
C THR A 44 14.31 -18.84 -6.57
N PRO A 45 14.13 -18.78 -7.91
CA PRO A 45 12.91 -18.26 -8.52
C PRO A 45 11.70 -19.11 -8.16
N TRP A 46 10.57 -18.44 -7.97
CA TRP A 46 9.27 -19.04 -7.70
C TRP A 46 8.17 -18.30 -8.47
N ASP A 47 7.01 -18.90 -8.60
CA ASP A 47 5.84 -18.34 -9.27
C ASP A 47 4.58 -18.68 -8.47
N TYR A 48 3.44 -18.11 -8.83
CA TYR A 48 2.15 -18.50 -8.25
C TYR A 48 1.57 -19.75 -8.89
N GLU A 49 1.97 -20.12 -10.10
CA GLU A 49 1.45 -21.24 -10.87
C GLU A 49 2.56 -22.05 -11.53
N GLY A 50 2.20 -23.24 -12.07
CA GLY A 50 3.10 -24.10 -12.81
C GLY A 50 4.14 -24.81 -11.95
N ALA A 51 5.26 -25.20 -12.53
CA ALA A 51 6.28 -26.04 -11.88
C ALA A 51 6.99 -25.38 -10.70
N ARG A 52 6.90 -24.05 -10.58
CA ARG A 52 7.42 -23.28 -9.45
C ARG A 52 6.30 -22.63 -8.63
N GLY A 53 5.08 -23.07 -8.83
CA GLY A 53 3.88 -22.54 -8.20
C GLY A 53 3.71 -22.93 -6.73
N ASN A 54 2.62 -22.44 -6.16
CA ASN A 54 2.30 -22.55 -4.72
C ASN A 54 2.47 -23.93 -4.13
N ASP A 55 2.09 -24.99 -4.85
CA ASP A 55 2.13 -26.37 -4.37
C ASP A 55 3.56 -26.92 -4.23
N HIS A 56 4.53 -26.25 -4.86
CA HIS A 56 5.92 -26.69 -4.93
C HIS A 56 6.88 -25.83 -4.10
N TRP A 57 6.44 -24.67 -3.59
CA TRP A 57 7.32 -23.70 -2.93
C TRP A 57 8.24 -24.34 -1.88
N GLY A 58 7.70 -25.16 -1.00
CA GLY A 58 8.49 -25.78 0.07
C GLY A 58 9.49 -26.86 -0.40
N ASP A 59 9.50 -27.19 -1.70
CA ASP A 59 10.43 -28.14 -2.34
C ASP A 59 11.43 -27.46 -3.26
N LEU A 60 11.21 -26.18 -3.61
CA LEU A 60 12.07 -25.44 -4.53
C LEU A 60 13.45 -25.16 -3.95
N ASP A 61 13.52 -24.90 -2.66
CA ASP A 61 14.75 -24.53 -1.95
C ASP A 61 14.62 -24.91 -0.47
N PRO A 62 15.68 -25.45 0.17
CA PRO A 62 15.68 -25.68 1.62
C PRO A 62 15.30 -24.45 2.44
N ALA A 63 15.63 -23.22 1.97
CA ALA A 63 15.23 -21.97 2.60
C ALA A 63 13.71 -21.74 2.57
N TYR A 64 12.98 -22.42 1.70
CA TYR A 64 11.52 -22.32 1.58
C TYR A 64 10.75 -23.44 2.30
N ALA A 65 11.44 -24.29 3.07
CA ALA A 65 10.85 -25.41 3.79
C ALA A 65 9.69 -24.98 4.72
N ALA A 66 9.72 -23.75 5.24
CA ALA A 66 8.64 -23.21 6.06
C ALA A 66 7.30 -23.09 5.30
N CYS A 67 7.29 -23.10 3.95
CA CYS A 67 6.05 -23.12 3.17
C CYS A 67 5.20 -24.39 3.39
N LYS A 68 5.78 -25.45 3.98
CA LYS A 68 5.10 -26.67 4.44
C LYS A 68 4.71 -26.62 5.92
N GLY A 69 4.86 -25.49 6.58
CA GLY A 69 4.55 -25.27 7.98
C GLY A 69 3.04 -25.41 8.28
N LYS A 70 2.72 -25.32 9.55
CA LYS A 70 1.33 -25.51 10.02
C LYS A 70 0.61 -24.20 10.35
N GLU A 71 1.35 -23.10 10.47
CA GLU A 71 0.79 -21.80 10.79
C GLU A 71 0.83 -20.86 9.58
N GLN A 72 0.50 -21.40 8.42
CA GLN A 72 0.61 -20.70 7.15
C GLN A 72 -0.54 -19.73 6.89
N SER A 73 -0.26 -18.66 6.11
CA SER A 73 -1.19 -17.66 5.58
C SER A 73 -1.26 -17.73 4.05
N PRO A 74 -2.34 -17.21 3.42
CA PRO A 74 -3.56 -16.64 4.03
C PRO A 74 -4.51 -17.71 4.57
N ILE A 75 -5.60 -17.28 5.23
CA ILE A 75 -6.66 -18.19 5.73
C ILE A 75 -8.05 -17.72 5.30
N ASP A 76 -9.04 -18.62 5.41
CA ASP A 76 -10.45 -18.24 5.35
C ASP A 76 -10.99 -18.01 6.79
N ILE A 77 -11.31 -16.79 7.12
CA ILE A 77 -11.82 -16.37 8.44
C ILE A 77 -13.29 -16.73 8.54
N ARG A 78 -13.60 -17.92 9.09
CA ARG A 78 -14.99 -18.41 9.22
C ARG A 78 -15.52 -18.41 10.65
N ARG A 79 -14.68 -18.83 11.60
CA ARG A 79 -15.03 -18.91 13.02
C ARG A 79 -14.07 -18.06 13.82
N THR A 80 -14.61 -17.21 14.68
CA THR A 80 -13.85 -16.25 15.47
C THR A 80 -14.22 -16.33 16.93
N GLN A 81 -13.30 -15.98 17.81
CA GLN A 81 -13.55 -15.73 19.23
C GLN A 81 -13.50 -14.23 19.48
N LYS A 82 -14.60 -13.68 19.97
CA LYS A 82 -14.61 -12.29 20.46
C LYS A 82 -13.67 -12.15 21.66
N ALA A 83 -12.80 -11.15 21.60
CA ALA A 83 -11.84 -10.86 22.63
C ALA A 83 -11.73 -9.36 22.88
N ALA A 84 -11.36 -8.98 24.11
CA ALA A 84 -10.99 -7.60 24.41
C ALA A 84 -9.55 -7.39 23.90
N LEU A 85 -9.44 -7.09 22.61
CA LEU A 85 -8.16 -6.81 21.96
C LEU A 85 -7.81 -5.32 22.13
N PRO A 86 -6.52 -4.97 22.25
CA PRO A 86 -6.07 -3.57 22.20
C PRO A 86 -6.51 -2.90 20.90
N ALA A 87 -6.77 -1.60 20.92
CA ALA A 87 -6.98 -0.83 19.70
C ALA A 87 -5.70 -0.81 18.85
N LEU A 88 -5.86 -0.95 17.53
CA LEU A 88 -4.79 -0.67 16.60
C LEU A 88 -4.61 0.85 16.51
N ARG A 89 -3.39 1.34 16.71
CA ARG A 89 -3.05 2.74 16.51
C ARG A 89 -2.01 2.85 15.40
N PHE A 90 -2.35 3.63 14.39
CA PHE A 90 -1.49 3.88 13.24
C PHE A 90 -0.87 5.27 13.41
N GLU A 91 0.42 5.29 13.73
CA GLU A 91 1.22 6.51 13.84
C GLU A 91 1.93 6.70 12.51
N TYR A 92 1.17 7.06 11.45
CA TYR A 92 1.68 7.26 10.10
C TYR A 92 1.70 8.74 9.75
N HIS A 93 2.72 9.15 9.03
CA HIS A 93 2.96 10.54 8.65
C HIS A 93 3.05 10.66 7.13
N THR A 94 2.82 11.87 6.64
CA THR A 94 3.11 12.17 5.24
C THR A 94 4.62 12.30 5.07
N GLY A 95 5.15 11.56 4.12
CA GLY A 95 6.58 11.58 3.81
C GLY A 95 6.88 11.05 2.42
N PRO A 96 8.09 11.27 1.93
CA PRO A 96 8.49 10.83 0.60
C PRO A 96 8.57 9.32 0.53
N LEU A 97 7.98 8.77 -0.53
CA LEU A 97 8.22 7.38 -0.90
C LEU A 97 9.61 7.24 -1.53
N GLN A 98 10.22 6.07 -1.39
CA GLN A 98 11.52 5.83 -2.02
C GLN A 98 11.36 5.19 -3.39
N TYR A 99 10.70 4.04 -3.46
CA TYR A 99 10.54 3.29 -4.70
C TYR A 99 9.15 2.68 -4.80
N VAL A 100 8.56 2.75 -5.99
CA VAL A 100 7.50 1.85 -6.43
C VAL A 100 8.16 0.74 -7.26
N ILE A 101 7.95 -0.50 -6.89
CA ILE A 101 8.68 -1.67 -7.37
C ILE A 101 7.69 -2.65 -8.01
N ASN A 102 7.94 -3.01 -9.24
CA ASN A 102 7.41 -4.24 -9.84
C ASN A 102 8.46 -5.33 -9.62
N ASN A 103 8.22 -6.25 -8.69
CA ASN A 103 9.20 -7.25 -8.27
C ASN A 103 9.05 -8.61 -8.98
N GLY A 104 8.25 -8.66 -10.04
CA GLY A 104 7.92 -9.89 -10.76
C GLY A 104 6.77 -10.70 -10.14
N HIS A 105 6.30 -10.32 -8.93
CA HIS A 105 5.24 -11.03 -8.20
C HIS A 105 4.12 -10.12 -7.74
N THR A 106 4.38 -8.84 -7.54
CA THR A 106 3.42 -7.80 -7.15
C THR A 106 3.99 -6.40 -7.35
N ILE A 107 3.16 -5.39 -7.14
CA ILE A 107 3.58 -4.00 -6.95
C ILE A 107 3.80 -3.76 -5.46
N ARG A 108 5.03 -3.42 -5.12
CA ARG A 108 5.48 -3.16 -3.76
C ARG A 108 6.03 -1.75 -3.63
N VAL A 109 5.76 -1.13 -2.48
CA VAL A 109 6.36 0.15 -2.10
C VAL A 109 7.21 -0.07 -0.86
N ASN A 110 8.50 0.22 -0.98
CA ASN A 110 9.39 0.22 0.17
C ASN A 110 9.23 1.54 0.91
N TYR A 111 8.89 1.43 2.18
CA TYR A 111 8.66 2.58 3.06
C TYR A 111 9.81 2.76 4.06
N TYR A 112 10.98 2.28 3.71
CA TYR A 112 12.11 2.37 4.60
C TYR A 112 12.82 3.71 4.43
N ALA A 113 12.41 4.71 5.22
CA ALA A 113 13.30 5.78 5.63
C ALA A 113 13.74 5.46 7.07
N PRO A 114 15.03 5.23 7.35
CA PRO A 114 15.50 5.08 8.72
C PRO A 114 15.04 6.29 9.55
N GLY A 115 14.18 6.06 10.56
CA GLY A 115 13.64 7.11 11.39
C GLY A 115 12.36 7.77 10.87
N SER A 116 11.68 7.21 9.85
CA SER A 116 10.39 7.75 9.33
C SER A 116 9.31 7.91 10.41
N GLY A 117 9.42 7.16 11.50
CA GLY A 117 8.47 7.30 12.59
C GLY A 117 7.09 6.69 12.34
N ASP A 118 6.93 5.89 11.28
CA ASP A 118 5.67 5.26 10.92
C ASP A 118 5.51 3.91 11.60
N PHE A 119 4.55 3.82 12.51
CA PHE A 119 4.36 2.65 13.35
C PHE A 119 2.91 2.20 13.41
N LEU A 120 2.73 0.88 13.46
CA LEU A 120 1.58 0.24 14.05
C LEU A 120 1.88 0.03 15.54
N VAL A 121 0.98 0.47 16.41
CA VAL A 121 1.07 0.21 17.84
C VAL A 121 -0.07 -0.71 18.26
N PHE A 122 0.28 -1.83 18.90
CA PHE A 122 -0.65 -2.83 19.41
C PHE A 122 -0.28 -3.22 20.84
N GLY A 123 -1.07 -2.80 21.80
CA GLY A 123 -0.69 -2.89 23.21
C GLY A 123 0.55 -2.06 23.49
N ASP A 124 1.57 -2.69 24.04
CA ASP A 124 2.89 -2.06 24.33
C ASP A 124 3.89 -2.24 23.20
N GLU A 125 3.55 -2.99 22.16
CA GLU A 125 4.44 -3.26 21.03
C GLU A 125 4.32 -2.17 19.96
N ARG A 126 5.47 -1.75 19.44
CA ARG A 126 5.57 -0.81 18.29
C ARG A 126 6.26 -1.51 17.14
N TYR A 127 5.55 -1.63 16.03
CA TYR A 127 6.00 -2.25 14.79
C TYR A 127 6.21 -1.16 13.73
N GLN A 128 7.44 -0.97 13.27
CA GLN A 128 7.76 0.00 12.22
C GLN A 128 7.26 -0.49 10.87
N LEU A 129 6.59 0.37 10.09
CA LEU A 129 6.20 0.08 8.71
C LEU A 129 7.46 -0.06 7.85
N THR A 130 7.62 -1.21 7.19
CA THR A 130 8.78 -1.52 6.35
C THR A 130 8.46 -1.46 4.87
N GLN A 131 7.29 -1.93 4.48
CA GLN A 131 6.82 -1.94 3.11
C GLN A 131 5.32 -2.22 3.05
N PHE A 132 4.71 -1.92 1.93
CA PHE A 132 3.37 -2.40 1.60
C PHE A 132 3.29 -2.87 0.15
N HIS A 133 2.34 -3.75 -0.13
CA HIS A 133 2.16 -4.36 -1.44
C HIS A 133 0.71 -4.81 -1.64
N PHE A 134 0.37 -5.17 -2.85
CA PHE A 134 -1.00 -5.48 -3.23
C PHE A 134 -1.10 -6.89 -3.80
N HIS A 135 -2.30 -7.49 -3.67
CA HIS A 135 -2.65 -8.76 -4.32
C HIS A 135 -4.02 -8.66 -4.97
N ARG A 136 -4.20 -9.39 -6.07
CA ARG A 136 -5.45 -9.53 -6.78
C ARG A 136 -5.73 -10.99 -7.14
N PRO A 137 -6.95 -11.50 -6.78
CA PRO A 137 -7.91 -10.94 -5.82
C PRO A 137 -7.34 -10.87 -4.40
N SER A 138 -8.15 -10.62 -3.36
CA SER A 138 -7.64 -10.67 -1.99
C SER A 138 -7.11 -12.07 -1.64
N GLU A 139 -6.03 -12.16 -0.88
CA GLU A 139 -5.53 -13.43 -0.38
C GLU A 139 -6.42 -13.96 0.75
N GLU A 140 -6.87 -13.07 1.65
CA GLU A 140 -7.78 -13.40 2.73
C GLU A 140 -9.19 -13.65 2.22
N TYR A 141 -9.83 -14.66 2.80
CA TYR A 141 -11.26 -14.87 2.69
C TYR A 141 -11.93 -14.54 4.02
N VAL A 142 -13.11 -13.91 3.94
CA VAL A 142 -13.98 -13.68 5.09
C VAL A 142 -15.29 -14.41 4.85
N ARG A 143 -15.55 -15.47 5.62
CA ARG A 143 -16.74 -16.33 5.49
C ARG A 143 -16.94 -16.86 4.07
N GLY A 144 -15.85 -17.27 3.43
CA GLY A 144 -15.83 -17.82 2.09
C GLY A 144 -15.96 -16.77 0.96
N LYS A 145 -15.99 -15.49 1.28
CA LYS A 145 -16.01 -14.40 0.30
C LYS A 145 -14.61 -13.83 0.12
N ARG A 146 -14.27 -13.56 -1.12
CA ARG A 146 -13.07 -12.84 -1.55
C ARG A 146 -13.42 -11.40 -1.92
N TYR A 147 -12.49 -10.50 -1.72
CA TYR A 147 -12.56 -9.11 -2.20
C TYR A 147 -11.79 -8.96 -3.51
N ASP A 148 -11.97 -7.84 -4.19
CA ASP A 148 -11.35 -7.61 -5.49
C ASP A 148 -9.82 -7.54 -5.41
N MET A 149 -9.30 -6.95 -4.32
CA MET A 149 -7.87 -6.86 -4.01
C MET A 149 -7.64 -6.82 -2.49
N VAL A 150 -6.41 -6.92 -2.08
CA VAL A 150 -5.95 -6.62 -0.72
C VAL A 150 -4.66 -5.81 -0.76
N LEU A 151 -4.52 -4.93 0.21
CA LEU A 151 -3.27 -4.22 0.53
C LEU A 151 -2.72 -4.83 1.82
N HIS A 152 -1.48 -5.28 1.78
CA HIS A 152 -0.72 -5.72 2.94
C HIS A 152 0.27 -4.65 3.36
N LEU A 153 0.14 -4.13 4.59
CA LEU A 153 1.14 -3.26 5.21
C LEU A 153 1.95 -4.11 6.18
N MET A 154 3.25 -4.24 5.90
CA MET A 154 4.15 -5.09 6.69
C MET A 154 5.00 -4.27 7.62
N HIS A 155 5.06 -4.72 8.86
CA HIS A 155 5.72 -4.00 9.95
C HIS A 155 6.64 -4.94 10.71
N GLU A 156 7.65 -4.38 11.36
CA GLU A 156 8.61 -5.15 12.14
C GLU A 156 9.04 -4.39 13.41
N THR A 157 9.19 -5.10 14.52
CA THR A 157 9.80 -4.54 15.71
C THR A 157 11.34 -4.59 15.59
N ARG A 158 12.04 -3.91 16.50
CA ARG A 158 13.51 -3.98 16.56
C ARG A 158 14.04 -5.39 16.87
N GLU A 159 13.22 -6.19 17.53
CA GLU A 159 13.51 -7.59 17.90
C GLU A 159 13.16 -8.58 16.81
N GLY A 160 12.66 -8.10 15.64
CA GLY A 160 12.34 -8.95 14.49
C GLY A 160 10.95 -9.59 14.56
N LYS A 161 10.04 -9.17 15.45
CA LYS A 161 8.65 -9.61 15.40
C LYS A 161 7.95 -8.94 14.22
N VAL A 162 7.23 -9.72 13.43
CA VAL A 162 6.55 -9.23 12.22
C VAL A 162 5.05 -9.13 12.44
N ALA A 163 4.47 -8.03 11.97
CA ALA A 163 3.02 -7.83 11.90
C ALA A 163 2.59 -7.45 10.49
N GLY A 164 1.51 -8.06 10.00
CA GLY A 164 0.85 -7.72 8.76
C GLY A 164 -0.53 -7.11 9.02
N VAL A 165 -0.83 -5.99 8.37
CA VAL A 165 -2.20 -5.44 8.33
C VAL A 165 -2.75 -5.66 6.93
N ALA A 166 -3.85 -6.42 6.85
CA ALA A 166 -4.57 -6.63 5.61
C ALA A 166 -5.76 -5.67 5.51
N VAL A 167 -5.73 -4.78 4.52
CA VAL A 167 -6.82 -3.88 4.16
C VAL A 167 -7.50 -4.45 2.92
N LEU A 168 -8.76 -4.87 3.07
CA LEU A 168 -9.53 -5.43 1.98
C LEU A 168 -10.00 -4.33 1.03
N LEU A 169 -9.88 -4.54 -0.28
CA LEU A 169 -10.27 -3.57 -1.30
C LEU A 169 -11.42 -4.12 -2.13
N LYS A 170 -12.46 -3.30 -2.32
CA LYS A 170 -13.61 -3.62 -3.17
C LYS A 170 -13.81 -2.58 -4.26
N ALA A 171 -14.41 -2.99 -5.37
CA ALA A 171 -14.80 -2.07 -6.44
C ALA A 171 -15.74 -0.97 -5.93
N GLY A 172 -15.47 0.28 -6.32
CA GLY A 172 -16.24 1.45 -5.92
C GLY A 172 -15.61 2.76 -6.40
N ALA A 173 -15.61 3.77 -5.56
CA ALA A 173 -14.93 5.03 -5.84
C ALA A 173 -13.41 4.83 -5.94
N ALA A 174 -12.76 5.59 -6.81
CA ALA A 174 -11.31 5.59 -6.93
C ALA A 174 -10.63 6.02 -5.61
N ASN A 175 -9.54 5.37 -5.26
CA ASN A 175 -8.68 5.78 -4.16
C ASN A 175 -7.52 6.61 -4.71
N ARG A 176 -7.39 7.84 -4.22
CA ARG A 176 -6.36 8.77 -4.69
C ARG A 176 -4.95 8.27 -4.39
N ALA A 177 -4.70 7.77 -3.19
CA ALA A 177 -3.38 7.28 -2.80
C ALA A 177 -2.95 6.06 -3.63
N VAL A 178 -3.89 5.15 -3.92
CA VAL A 178 -3.66 4.03 -4.82
C VAL A 178 -3.36 4.53 -6.23
N GLN A 179 -4.07 5.58 -6.72
CA GLN A 179 -3.78 6.15 -8.04
C GLN A 179 -2.40 6.76 -8.12
N GLU A 180 -1.98 7.51 -7.12
CA GLU A 180 -0.64 8.08 -7.04
C GLU A 180 0.47 7.01 -7.11
N ILE A 181 0.25 5.82 -6.52
CA ILE A 181 1.16 4.69 -6.65
C ILE A 181 1.09 4.09 -8.06
N TRP A 182 -0.14 3.92 -8.63
CA TRP A 182 -0.35 3.33 -9.95
C TRP A 182 0.26 4.17 -11.08
N ASP A 183 0.27 5.48 -10.95
CA ASP A 183 0.89 6.40 -11.91
C ASP A 183 2.42 6.19 -12.03
N HIS A 184 3.02 5.47 -11.06
CA HIS A 184 4.45 5.20 -10.98
C HIS A 184 4.80 3.70 -11.07
N MET A 185 3.83 2.83 -11.36
CA MET A 185 4.09 1.40 -11.50
C MET A 185 5.00 1.10 -12.70
N PRO A 186 6.15 0.42 -12.53
CA PRO A 186 6.91 -0.08 -13.66
C PRO A 186 6.11 -1.12 -14.45
N ALA A 187 6.05 -0.97 -15.77
CA ALA A 187 5.33 -1.90 -16.65
C ALA A 187 6.00 -3.29 -16.75
N THR A 188 7.26 -3.39 -16.38
CA THR A 188 8.05 -4.62 -16.32
C THR A 188 8.77 -4.68 -14.99
N GLU A 189 9.34 -5.85 -14.64
CA GLU A 189 10.14 -5.98 -13.42
C GLU A 189 11.21 -4.88 -13.35
N GLY A 190 11.23 -4.16 -12.23
CA GLY A 190 12.07 -2.99 -12.05
C GLY A 190 11.57 -2.11 -10.90
N GLN A 191 12.21 -0.98 -10.69
CA GLN A 191 11.85 -0.02 -9.66
C GLN A 191 11.92 1.42 -10.17
N ASN A 192 10.91 2.22 -9.85
CA ASN A 192 10.88 3.65 -10.11
C ASN A 192 11.22 4.42 -8.83
N LEU A 193 12.17 5.34 -8.92
CA LEU A 193 12.47 6.27 -7.84
C LEU A 193 11.40 7.36 -7.80
N VAL A 194 10.69 7.47 -6.68
CA VAL A 194 9.55 8.39 -6.51
C VAL A 194 9.77 9.35 -5.33
N SER A 195 11.00 9.79 -5.14
CA SER A 195 11.38 10.64 -3.99
C SER A 195 10.65 11.98 -3.91
N ALA A 196 9.96 12.39 -4.96
CA ALA A 196 9.10 13.59 -4.98
C ALA A 196 7.63 13.28 -4.65
N LEU A 197 7.26 12.02 -4.48
CA LEU A 197 5.91 11.60 -4.12
C LEU A 197 5.78 11.49 -2.61
N ASP A 198 5.12 12.46 -1.99
CA ASP A 198 4.77 12.41 -0.58
C ASP A 198 3.44 11.66 -0.41
N LEU A 199 3.45 10.60 0.38
CA LEU A 199 2.27 9.81 0.69
C LEU A 199 2.16 9.59 2.19
N ASN A 200 0.94 9.65 2.71
CA ASN A 200 0.62 9.14 4.05
C ASN A 200 -0.04 7.77 3.91
N PRO A 201 0.56 6.67 4.40
CA PRO A 201 -0.05 5.35 4.32
C PRO A 201 -1.43 5.26 4.97
N ALA A 202 -1.74 6.14 5.94
CA ALA A 202 -3.06 6.21 6.54
C ALA A 202 -4.18 6.51 5.54
N SER A 203 -3.88 7.15 4.41
CA SER A 203 -4.86 7.41 3.33
C SER A 203 -5.36 6.14 2.62
N MET A 204 -4.74 5.01 2.88
CA MET A 204 -5.14 3.68 2.40
C MET A 204 -5.75 2.82 3.51
N LEU A 205 -6.01 3.37 4.69
CA LEU A 205 -6.76 2.70 5.75
C LEU A 205 -8.24 3.09 5.68
N PRO A 206 -9.16 2.23 6.14
CA PRO A 206 -10.54 2.65 6.35
C PRO A 206 -10.64 3.67 7.50
N ASP A 207 -11.71 4.48 7.50
CA ASP A 207 -11.98 5.44 8.59
C ASP A 207 -12.13 4.74 9.95
N ASP A 208 -12.69 3.52 9.93
CA ASP A 208 -12.81 2.68 11.11
C ASP A 208 -11.82 1.53 11.07
N THR A 209 -10.83 1.58 11.95
CA THR A 209 -9.82 0.55 12.17
C THR A 209 -10.00 -0.20 13.50
N ALA A 210 -11.06 0.12 14.26
CA ALA A 210 -11.34 -0.52 15.55
C ALA A 210 -11.76 -1.98 15.40
N ASP A 211 -12.42 -2.29 14.27
CA ASP A 211 -12.96 -3.61 13.99
C ASP A 211 -12.01 -4.43 13.11
N TYR A 212 -11.42 -5.47 13.70
CA TYR A 212 -10.47 -6.34 13.00
C TYR A 212 -10.50 -7.79 13.49
N TYR A 213 -9.97 -8.68 12.67
CA TYR A 213 -9.60 -10.05 13.04
C TYR A 213 -8.11 -10.13 13.29
N MET A 214 -7.70 -11.00 14.22
CA MET A 214 -6.30 -11.24 14.54
C MET A 214 -6.00 -12.74 14.58
N TYR A 215 -4.92 -13.16 13.93
CA TYR A 215 -4.43 -14.54 14.00
C TYR A 215 -2.91 -14.60 13.82
N MET A 216 -2.32 -15.70 14.28
CA MET A 216 -0.91 -16.00 14.01
C MET A 216 -0.79 -16.75 12.69
N GLY A 217 0.16 -16.33 11.84
CA GLY A 217 0.34 -16.88 10.53
C GLY A 217 1.77 -16.72 10.00
N SER A 218 1.88 -16.62 8.69
CA SER A 218 3.16 -16.51 7.97
C SER A 218 3.15 -15.36 6.96
N VAL A 219 4.30 -15.03 6.37
CA VAL A 219 4.31 -14.33 5.10
C VAL A 219 3.67 -15.22 4.03
N THR A 220 3.01 -14.60 3.03
CA THR A 220 2.19 -15.32 2.03
C THR A 220 2.96 -15.68 0.75
N ALA A 221 4.24 -15.39 0.72
CA ALA A 221 5.17 -15.72 -0.37
C ALA A 221 6.42 -16.42 0.19
N PRO A 222 7.20 -17.15 -0.62
CA PRO A 222 8.48 -17.68 -0.16
C PRO A 222 9.37 -16.62 0.49
N PRO A 223 9.97 -16.93 1.64
CA PRO A 223 10.15 -18.24 2.27
C PRO A 223 9.02 -18.70 3.20
N CYS A 224 7.85 -18.07 3.23
CA CYS A 224 6.67 -18.42 4.02
C CYS A 224 6.95 -18.48 5.54
N THR A 225 7.84 -17.63 6.03
CA THR A 225 8.25 -17.59 7.43
C THR A 225 7.05 -17.40 8.34
N GLU A 226 6.88 -18.31 9.32
CA GLU A 226 5.83 -18.25 10.33
C GLU A 226 6.15 -17.24 11.44
N GLY A 227 5.20 -16.98 12.34
CA GLY A 227 5.35 -16.04 13.45
C GLY A 227 4.87 -14.63 13.11
N VAL A 228 4.15 -14.45 12.01
CA VAL A 228 3.53 -13.17 11.65
C VAL A 228 2.22 -12.98 12.39
N THR A 229 2.07 -11.87 13.12
CA THR A 229 0.78 -11.45 13.66
C THR A 229 -0.01 -10.73 12.57
N TRP A 230 -1.11 -11.33 12.11
CA TRP A 230 -2.00 -10.73 11.12
C TRP A 230 -3.16 -9.98 11.77
N PHE A 231 -3.40 -8.78 11.30
CA PHE A 231 -4.58 -7.95 11.58
C PHE A 231 -5.34 -7.75 10.28
N VAL A 232 -6.54 -8.31 10.15
CA VAL A 232 -7.39 -8.15 8.97
C VAL A 232 -8.50 -7.17 9.30
N LEU A 233 -8.46 -5.97 8.73
CA LEU A 233 -9.47 -4.94 8.98
C LEU A 233 -10.80 -5.36 8.38
N LYS A 234 -11.89 -5.21 9.15
CA LYS A 234 -13.22 -5.66 8.71
C LYS A 234 -13.86 -4.73 7.70
N THR A 235 -13.57 -3.43 7.82
CA THR A 235 -14.09 -2.41 6.91
C THR A 235 -13.21 -2.33 5.67
N PRO A 236 -13.72 -2.65 4.47
CA PRO A 236 -12.96 -2.52 3.23
C PRO A 236 -12.91 -1.06 2.78
N ILE A 237 -11.83 -0.68 2.10
CA ILE A 237 -11.77 0.56 1.31
C ILE A 237 -12.24 0.29 -0.13
N THR A 238 -12.44 1.36 -0.91
CA THR A 238 -12.81 1.24 -2.31
C THR A 238 -11.67 1.62 -3.24
N VAL A 239 -11.63 0.97 -4.40
CA VAL A 239 -10.80 1.32 -5.56
C VAL A 239 -11.67 1.25 -6.82
N SER A 240 -11.37 2.05 -7.85
CA SER A 240 -12.17 2.02 -9.06
C SER A 240 -11.92 0.75 -9.91
N ALA A 241 -12.85 0.45 -10.80
CA ALA A 241 -12.69 -0.66 -11.73
C ALA A 241 -11.47 -0.47 -12.65
N GLU A 242 -11.14 0.77 -12.99
CA GLU A 242 -9.95 1.13 -13.78
C GLU A 242 -8.67 0.86 -12.99
N GLN A 243 -8.66 1.19 -11.69
CA GLN A 243 -7.51 0.89 -10.81
C GLN A 243 -7.29 -0.62 -10.67
N ILE A 244 -8.36 -1.38 -10.45
CA ILE A 244 -8.30 -2.86 -10.43
C ILE A 244 -7.78 -3.39 -11.77
N SER A 245 -8.29 -2.86 -12.88
CA SER A 245 -7.90 -3.28 -14.23
C SER A 245 -6.44 -2.93 -14.53
N ALA A 246 -5.95 -1.79 -14.08
CA ALA A 246 -4.55 -1.38 -14.25
C ALA A 246 -3.60 -2.37 -13.57
N PHE A 247 -3.86 -2.73 -12.32
CA PHE A 247 -3.09 -3.76 -11.61
C PHE A 247 -3.20 -5.14 -12.28
N ALA A 248 -4.41 -5.52 -12.70
CA ALA A 248 -4.69 -6.81 -13.33
C ALA A 248 -3.94 -7.04 -14.65
N LYS A 249 -3.52 -5.98 -15.34
CA LYS A 249 -2.69 -6.10 -16.56
C LYS A 249 -1.31 -6.65 -16.26
N LEU A 250 -0.79 -6.38 -15.07
CA LEU A 250 0.49 -6.88 -14.60
C LEU A 250 0.31 -8.21 -13.86
N TYR A 251 -0.64 -8.24 -12.93
CA TYR A 251 -0.88 -9.34 -12.00
C TYR A 251 -2.36 -9.71 -11.98
N PRO A 252 -2.84 -10.55 -12.91
CA PRO A 252 -4.24 -10.98 -12.94
C PRO A 252 -4.60 -11.89 -11.75
N HIS A 253 -3.62 -12.63 -11.20
CA HIS A 253 -3.81 -13.59 -10.12
C HIS A 253 -2.48 -13.86 -9.39
N ASP A 254 -2.13 -12.99 -8.45
CA ASP A 254 -0.87 -13.06 -7.67
C ASP A 254 -1.13 -13.42 -6.20
N VAL A 255 -1.75 -14.57 -5.98
CA VAL A 255 -2.23 -14.98 -4.66
C VAL A 255 -1.85 -16.40 -4.31
N ARG A 256 -1.53 -16.61 -3.04
CA ARG A 256 -1.41 -17.94 -2.48
C ARG A 256 -2.80 -18.48 -2.14
N PRO A 257 -3.10 -19.78 -2.39
CA PRO A 257 -4.31 -20.42 -1.90
C PRO A 257 -4.44 -20.34 -0.37
N VAL A 258 -5.69 -20.32 0.14
CA VAL A 258 -5.94 -20.35 1.58
C VAL A 258 -5.37 -21.60 2.22
N GLN A 259 -4.76 -21.43 3.38
CA GLN A 259 -4.09 -22.48 4.13
C GLN A 259 -4.97 -23.02 5.26
N PRO A 260 -4.79 -24.28 5.63
CA PRO A 260 -5.52 -24.88 6.74
C PRO A 260 -5.28 -24.12 8.05
N LEU A 261 -6.34 -23.95 8.85
CA LEU A 261 -6.25 -23.26 10.13
C LEU A 261 -5.44 -24.05 11.18
N ASN A 262 -5.41 -25.38 11.06
CA ASN A 262 -4.64 -26.29 11.92
C ASN A 262 -4.85 -26.05 13.43
N GLY A 263 -6.08 -25.73 13.83
CA GLY A 263 -6.43 -25.48 15.24
C GLY A 263 -6.09 -24.07 15.74
N ARG A 264 -5.52 -23.20 14.92
CA ARG A 264 -5.31 -21.79 15.31
C ARG A 264 -6.64 -21.10 15.59
N ILE A 265 -6.59 -20.17 16.54
CA ILE A 265 -7.74 -19.37 16.92
C ILE A 265 -7.65 -18.03 16.20
N VAL A 266 -8.72 -17.69 15.49
CA VAL A 266 -8.89 -16.32 14.99
C VAL A 266 -9.65 -15.52 16.04
N LYS A 267 -9.00 -14.50 16.59
CA LYS A 267 -9.64 -13.56 17.50
C LYS A 267 -10.34 -12.45 16.72
N GLU A 268 -11.38 -11.91 17.31
CA GLU A 268 -12.16 -10.81 16.74
C GLU A 268 -12.32 -9.71 17.79
N SER A 269 -12.03 -8.46 17.42
CA SER A 269 -12.28 -7.30 18.27
C SER A 269 -13.77 -7.20 18.63
N LYS A 270 -14.07 -6.72 19.85
CA LYS A 270 -15.43 -6.59 20.38
C LYS A 270 -16.11 -5.36 19.83
#